data_719287e97204709258e99683596319a4
#
_entry.id   719287e97204709258e99683596319a4
#
_cell.length_a   1.000
_cell.length_b   1.000
_cell.length_c   1.000
_cell.angle_alpha   90.00
_cell.angle_beta   90.00
_cell.angle_gamma   90.00
#
_symmetry.space_group_name_H-M   'P 1'
#
loop_
_entity.id
_entity.type
_entity.pdbx_description
1 polymer ?
#
loop_
_entity_poly.entity_id
_entity_poly.type
_entity_poly.pdbx_seq_one_letter_code
_entity_poly.pdbx_strand_id
1 'polypeptide(L)'
;KGILYIWNDQDLKSRELEINVRKELGVQQQLVNKKEIHDLEPNIKPFYHAGVYYPYARHARNPKKILLKFFDLFLRKGGVFKKTDVKSIDFQDEQPILKTVSDKFLFDKVVVACGAFSKKLTDNLDEKIPLDTERGYHVHFKDCDHLLQRPVIFSNRGFGITPMEQGLRVVGTVEFGGLKNPLSKSRIKNLINNAKYMLGDLPDHEDEWLGFRPTLPDFLPVMGPSKNHKNVFYCFGHHHLGWTLGPISGKIVSGMIAKENTNLNLAPYSSTRFN
;
A
#
# COMPACT_ATOMS: atom_id res chain seq x y z
N LYS A 1 -8.12 18.65 4.44
CA LYS A 1 -7.77 18.32 3.05
C LYS A 1 -6.28 18.44 2.82
N GLY A 2 -5.73 17.70 1.82
CA GLY A 2 -4.33 17.74 1.45
C GLY A 2 -3.46 16.81 2.25
N ILE A 3 -2.17 16.79 1.88
CA ILE A 3 -1.08 16.12 2.57
C ILE A 3 0.07 17.11 2.67
N LEU A 4 0.74 17.14 3.82
CA LEU A 4 1.88 18.01 4.07
C LEU A 4 3.15 17.17 4.23
N TYR A 5 4.16 17.44 3.43
CA TYR A 5 5.52 16.93 3.61
C TYR A 5 6.37 18.02 4.24
N ILE A 6 7.07 17.70 5.32
CA ILE A 6 7.95 18.63 6.02
C ILE A 6 9.36 18.06 6.15
N TRP A 7 10.33 18.93 6.27
CA TRP A 7 11.73 18.56 6.53
C TRP A 7 12.43 19.65 7.36
N ASN A 8 13.53 19.23 7.98
CA ASN A 8 14.36 20.11 8.83
C ASN A 8 15.63 20.61 8.13
N ASP A 9 15.87 20.23 6.89
CA ASP A 9 16.98 20.72 6.09
C ASP A 9 16.64 22.09 5.51
N GLN A 10 17.63 22.95 5.41
CA GLN A 10 17.51 24.22 4.66
C GLN A 10 17.77 24.02 3.16
N ASP A 11 18.39 22.90 2.79
CA ASP A 11 18.76 22.61 1.41
C ASP A 11 17.61 21.95 0.65
N LEU A 12 16.94 22.75 -0.18
CA LEU A 12 15.89 22.28 -1.09
C LEU A 12 16.45 21.47 -2.28
N LYS A 13 17.77 21.53 -2.57
CA LYS A 13 18.36 20.85 -3.73
C LYS A 13 18.13 19.34 -3.69
N SER A 14 18.20 18.73 -2.50
CA SER A 14 17.93 17.30 -2.35
C SER A 14 16.49 16.89 -2.68
N ARG A 15 15.55 17.86 -2.73
CA ARG A 15 14.12 17.67 -3.03
C ARG A 15 13.71 18.18 -4.41
N GLU A 16 14.61 18.91 -5.07
CA GLU A 16 14.30 19.61 -6.32
C GLU A 16 13.85 18.66 -7.42
N LEU A 17 14.54 17.52 -7.57
CA LEU A 17 14.16 16.49 -8.54
C LEU A 17 12.72 15.99 -8.31
N GLU A 18 12.37 15.63 -7.08
CA GLU A 18 11.06 15.12 -6.73
C GLU A 18 9.96 16.19 -6.96
N ILE A 19 10.23 17.43 -6.61
CA ILE A 19 9.33 18.58 -6.80
C ILE A 19 9.11 18.81 -8.30
N ASN A 20 10.17 18.84 -9.11
CA ASN A 20 10.12 19.10 -10.54
C ASN A 20 9.40 17.98 -11.31
N VAL A 21 9.71 16.71 -11.04
CA VAL A 21 9.03 15.57 -11.65
C VAL A 21 7.52 15.62 -11.38
N ARG A 22 7.11 15.90 -10.14
CA ARG A 22 5.68 16.04 -9.83
C ARG A 22 5.03 17.21 -10.54
N LYS A 23 5.75 18.33 -10.67
CA LYS A 23 5.27 19.51 -11.40
C LYS A 23 5.07 19.21 -12.89
N GLU A 24 6.03 18.55 -13.53
CA GLU A 24 5.95 18.10 -14.92
C GLU A 24 4.77 17.13 -15.15
N LEU A 25 4.48 16.27 -14.17
CA LEU A 25 3.33 15.38 -14.18
C LEU A 25 2.00 16.07 -13.83
N GLY A 26 1.98 17.40 -13.70
CA GLY A 26 0.77 18.18 -13.43
C GLY A 26 0.26 18.09 -11.98
N VAL A 27 1.07 17.59 -11.05
CA VAL A 27 0.68 17.51 -9.63
C VAL A 27 0.67 18.90 -9.02
N GLN A 28 -0.49 19.35 -8.54
CA GLN A 28 -0.63 20.61 -7.84
C GLN A 28 0.05 20.54 -6.48
N GLN A 29 1.04 21.38 -6.29
CA GLN A 29 1.86 21.45 -5.08
C GLN A 29 2.25 22.88 -4.73
N GLN A 30 2.47 23.15 -3.46
CA GLN A 30 2.85 24.45 -2.93
C GLN A 30 4.07 24.28 -2.02
N LEU A 31 5.16 24.96 -2.33
CA LEU A 31 6.26 25.09 -1.37
C LEU A 31 5.78 25.95 -0.21
N VAL A 32 6.03 25.51 1.00
CA VAL A 32 5.58 26.18 2.22
C VAL A 32 6.76 26.41 3.17
N ASN A 33 6.83 27.62 3.70
CA ASN A 33 7.83 28.02 4.68
C ASN A 33 7.38 27.66 6.11
N LYS A 34 8.23 27.95 7.10
CA LYS A 34 7.99 27.62 8.50
C LYS A 34 6.68 28.22 9.05
N LYS A 35 6.35 29.48 8.68
CA LYS A 35 5.11 30.15 9.12
C LYS A 35 3.89 29.46 8.50
N GLU A 36 3.92 29.22 7.21
CA GLU A 36 2.83 28.57 6.49
C GLU A 36 2.59 27.13 6.98
N ILE A 37 3.65 26.39 7.34
CA ILE A 37 3.52 25.08 7.97
C ILE A 37 2.82 25.18 9.32
N HIS A 38 3.21 26.16 10.14
CA HIS A 38 2.56 26.39 11.43
C HIS A 38 1.08 26.76 11.26
N ASP A 39 0.75 27.61 10.30
CA ASP A 39 -0.64 27.99 9.99
C ASP A 39 -1.47 26.78 9.50
N LEU A 40 -0.85 25.87 8.76
CA LEU A 40 -1.47 24.62 8.32
C LEU A 40 -1.65 23.59 9.45
N GLU A 41 -0.66 23.44 10.32
CA GLU A 41 -0.61 22.41 11.39
C GLU A 41 0.00 22.99 12.68
N PRO A 42 -0.77 23.76 13.46
CA PRO A 42 -0.24 24.52 14.60
C PRO A 42 0.26 23.65 15.76
N ASN A 43 -0.17 22.39 15.83
CA ASN A 43 0.22 21.47 16.89
C ASN A 43 1.56 20.76 16.64
N ILE A 44 2.17 20.93 15.46
CA ILE A 44 3.51 20.37 15.21
C ILE A 44 4.58 21.25 15.86
N LYS A 45 5.47 20.65 16.64
CA LYS A 45 6.62 21.35 17.20
C LYS A 45 7.48 21.97 16.11
N PRO A 46 8.04 23.19 16.28
CA PRO A 46 8.64 23.99 15.20
C PRO A 46 10.09 23.59 14.85
N PHE A 47 10.38 22.29 14.69
CA PHE A 47 11.68 21.75 14.27
C PHE A 47 11.91 21.76 12.75
N TYR A 48 10.87 22.04 11.98
CA TYR A 48 10.88 22.06 10.52
C TYR A 48 11.35 23.43 9.98
N HIS A 49 11.87 23.43 8.76
CA HIS A 49 12.29 24.65 8.05
C HIS A 49 11.44 24.92 6.81
N ALA A 50 11.09 23.88 6.07
CA ALA A 50 10.32 23.99 4.84
C ALA A 50 9.46 22.73 4.62
N GLY A 51 8.57 22.82 3.63
CA GLY A 51 7.70 21.72 3.26
C GLY A 51 7.10 21.86 1.87
N VAL A 52 6.37 20.82 1.46
CA VAL A 52 5.48 20.86 0.29
C VAL A 52 4.09 20.47 0.73
N TYR A 53 3.13 21.29 0.39
CA TYR A 53 1.71 21.02 0.58
C TYR A 53 1.06 20.58 -0.72
N TYR A 54 0.33 19.48 -0.68
CA TYR A 54 -0.44 18.93 -1.79
C TYR A 54 -1.94 19.10 -1.53
N PRO A 55 -2.57 20.21 -1.98
CA PRO A 55 -3.92 20.59 -1.56
C PRO A 55 -5.02 19.64 -2.02
N TYR A 56 -4.79 18.97 -3.14
CA TYR A 56 -5.76 18.04 -3.73
C TYR A 56 -5.58 16.58 -3.31
N ALA A 57 -4.51 16.26 -2.58
CA ALA A 57 -4.34 14.92 -2.03
C ALA A 57 -5.48 14.57 -1.06
N ARG A 58 -5.78 13.29 -0.96
CA ARG A 58 -6.82 12.75 -0.08
C ARG A 58 -6.29 11.52 0.64
N HIS A 59 -6.86 11.25 1.79
CA HIS A 59 -6.61 10.02 2.53
C HIS A 59 -7.91 9.38 2.99
N ALA A 60 -7.88 8.08 3.18
CA ALA A 60 -8.99 7.34 3.76
C ALA A 60 -8.91 7.40 5.30
N ARG A 61 -9.87 8.03 5.96
CA ARG A 61 -9.91 8.07 7.43
C ARG A 61 -10.19 6.70 8.06
N ASN A 62 -10.85 5.80 7.33
CA ASN A 62 -11.09 4.42 7.74
C ASN A 62 -11.02 3.46 6.53
N PRO A 63 -9.81 2.99 6.16
CA PRO A 63 -9.63 2.07 5.04
C PRO A 63 -10.41 0.75 5.20
N LYS A 64 -10.47 0.21 6.43
CA LYS A 64 -11.21 -1.02 6.72
C LYS A 64 -12.70 -0.88 6.39
N LYS A 65 -13.32 0.23 6.78
CA LYS A 65 -14.74 0.49 6.51
C LYS A 65 -15.04 0.58 5.01
N ILE A 66 -14.14 1.18 4.24
CA ILE A 66 -14.27 1.25 2.78
C ILE A 66 -14.16 -0.16 2.17
N LEU A 67 -13.16 -0.95 2.59
CA LEU A 67 -12.97 -2.32 2.11
C LEU A 67 -14.20 -3.20 2.44
N LEU A 68 -14.75 -3.09 3.64
CA LEU A 68 -15.96 -3.82 4.02
C LEU A 68 -17.16 -3.45 3.15
N LYS A 69 -17.31 -2.19 2.76
CA LYS A 69 -18.38 -1.79 1.81
C LYS A 69 -18.20 -2.40 0.42
N PHE A 70 -16.96 -2.51 -0.08
CA PHE A 70 -16.70 -3.24 -1.32
C PHE A 70 -17.01 -4.73 -1.18
N PHE A 71 -16.65 -5.32 -0.06
CA PHE A 71 -16.96 -6.71 0.24
C PHE A 71 -18.48 -6.97 0.31
N ASP A 72 -19.24 -6.11 0.98
CA ASP A 72 -20.71 -6.20 1.03
C ASP A 72 -21.32 -6.05 -0.37
N LEU A 73 -20.77 -5.18 -1.20
CA LEU A 73 -21.20 -5.04 -2.59
C LEU A 73 -20.94 -6.32 -3.40
N PHE A 74 -19.76 -6.92 -3.22
CA PHE A 74 -19.41 -8.19 -3.84
C PHE A 74 -20.42 -9.29 -3.47
N LEU A 75 -20.76 -9.45 -2.18
CA LEU A 75 -21.73 -10.44 -1.73
C LEU A 75 -23.12 -10.16 -2.30
N ARG A 76 -23.58 -8.90 -2.29
CA ARG A 76 -24.88 -8.52 -2.87
C ARG A 76 -24.98 -8.78 -4.39
N LYS A 77 -23.85 -8.78 -5.09
CA LYS A 77 -23.77 -9.13 -6.51
C LYS A 77 -23.66 -10.64 -6.76
N GLY A 78 -23.87 -11.48 -5.76
CA GLY A 78 -23.79 -12.94 -5.87
C GLY A 78 -22.39 -13.53 -5.68
N GLY A 79 -21.42 -12.72 -5.27
CA GLY A 79 -20.09 -13.21 -4.95
C GLY A 79 -20.12 -14.15 -3.72
N VAL A 80 -19.31 -15.19 -3.74
CA VAL A 80 -19.19 -16.15 -2.64
C VAL A 80 -17.84 -15.98 -1.96
N PHE A 81 -17.83 -15.83 -0.65
CA PHE A 81 -16.61 -15.80 0.14
C PHE A 81 -16.39 -17.11 0.89
N LYS A 82 -15.23 -17.72 0.68
CA LYS A 82 -14.80 -18.90 1.43
C LYS A 82 -13.49 -18.60 2.16
N LYS A 83 -13.54 -18.61 3.49
CA LYS A 83 -12.36 -18.40 4.33
C LYS A 83 -11.56 -19.71 4.38
N THR A 84 -10.54 -19.80 3.53
CA THR A 84 -9.65 -20.97 3.46
C THR A 84 -8.25 -20.55 2.98
N ASP A 85 -7.26 -21.40 3.25
CA ASP A 85 -5.88 -21.19 2.83
C ASP A 85 -5.59 -22.07 1.60
N VAL A 86 -5.41 -21.43 0.44
CA VAL A 86 -5.02 -22.08 -0.80
C VAL A 86 -3.55 -22.47 -0.74
N LYS A 87 -3.26 -23.75 -0.89
CA LYS A 87 -1.91 -24.32 -0.80
C LYS A 87 -1.21 -24.39 -2.14
N SER A 88 -1.95 -24.76 -3.20
CA SER A 88 -1.45 -24.85 -4.58
C SER A 88 -2.57 -24.63 -5.59
N ILE A 89 -2.17 -24.41 -6.83
CA ILE A 89 -3.03 -24.39 -8.02
C ILE A 89 -2.58 -25.55 -8.90
N ASP A 90 -3.45 -26.49 -9.13
CA ASP A 90 -3.26 -27.63 -10.04
C ASP A 90 -4.18 -27.47 -11.25
N PHE A 91 -4.19 -28.42 -12.17
CA PHE A 91 -5.00 -28.35 -13.38
C PHE A 91 -5.68 -29.70 -13.69
N GLN A 92 -6.87 -29.60 -14.26
CA GLN A 92 -7.56 -30.67 -14.94
C GLN A 92 -8.06 -30.11 -16.27
N ASP A 93 -7.60 -30.67 -17.39
CA ASP A 93 -7.97 -30.22 -18.74
C ASP A 93 -7.84 -28.69 -18.92
N GLU A 94 -6.71 -28.12 -18.48
CA GLU A 94 -6.39 -26.67 -18.45
C GLU A 94 -7.26 -25.83 -17.49
N GLN A 95 -8.24 -26.39 -16.80
CA GLN A 95 -9.01 -25.71 -15.77
C GLN A 95 -8.24 -25.71 -14.45
N PRO A 96 -8.07 -24.55 -13.80
CA PRO A 96 -7.34 -24.46 -12.53
C PRO A 96 -8.16 -25.07 -11.39
N ILE A 97 -7.48 -25.89 -10.57
CA ILE A 97 -7.99 -26.47 -9.33
C ILE A 97 -7.27 -25.81 -8.16
N LEU A 98 -7.99 -25.09 -7.32
CA LEU A 98 -7.46 -24.59 -6.06
C LEU A 98 -7.46 -25.69 -5.01
N LYS A 99 -6.28 -26.07 -4.50
CA LYS A 99 -6.15 -27.03 -3.39
C LYS A 99 -5.99 -26.31 -2.05
N THR A 100 -6.75 -26.75 -1.08
CA THR A 100 -6.61 -26.38 0.34
C THR A 100 -6.09 -27.59 1.13
N VAL A 101 -6.12 -27.54 2.44
CA VAL A 101 -5.76 -28.70 3.26
C VAL A 101 -6.79 -29.82 3.12
N SER A 102 -8.09 -29.48 3.02
CA SER A 102 -9.20 -30.45 3.04
C SER A 102 -9.94 -30.59 1.71
N ASP A 103 -9.90 -29.56 0.87
CA ASP A 103 -10.79 -29.45 -0.27
C ASP A 103 -10.05 -29.15 -1.58
N LYS A 104 -10.75 -29.42 -2.68
CA LYS A 104 -10.36 -29.00 -4.05
C LYS A 104 -11.53 -28.27 -4.68
N PHE A 105 -11.23 -27.18 -5.39
CA PHE A 105 -12.23 -26.36 -6.08
C PHE A 105 -11.79 -26.15 -7.53
N LEU A 106 -12.63 -26.58 -8.46
CA LEU A 106 -12.44 -26.38 -9.90
C LEU A 106 -13.05 -25.02 -10.30
N PHE A 107 -12.33 -24.27 -11.12
CA PHE A 107 -12.77 -22.98 -11.65
C PHE A 107 -12.44 -22.84 -13.13
N ASP A 108 -13.20 -22.02 -13.86
CA ASP A 108 -12.87 -21.66 -15.24
C ASP A 108 -11.63 -20.78 -15.30
N LYS A 109 -11.48 -19.87 -14.33
CA LYS A 109 -10.36 -18.93 -14.22
C LYS A 109 -10.03 -18.60 -12.77
N VAL A 110 -8.76 -18.32 -12.51
CA VAL A 110 -8.25 -17.94 -11.19
C VAL A 110 -7.48 -16.63 -11.29
N VAL A 111 -7.68 -15.73 -10.31
CA VAL A 111 -6.85 -14.53 -10.14
C VAL A 111 -6.05 -14.67 -8.85
N VAL A 112 -4.74 -14.71 -8.95
CA VAL A 112 -3.83 -14.66 -7.79
C VAL A 112 -3.66 -13.20 -7.39
N ALA A 113 -4.27 -12.81 -6.26
CA ALA A 113 -4.25 -11.45 -5.70
C ALA A 113 -3.89 -11.45 -4.20
N CYS A 114 -2.93 -12.31 -3.81
CA CYS A 114 -2.59 -12.61 -2.43
C CYS A 114 -1.49 -11.67 -1.85
N GLY A 115 -1.24 -10.51 -2.48
CA GLY A 115 -0.22 -9.56 -2.04
C GLY A 115 1.16 -10.20 -1.92
N ALA A 116 1.85 -10.01 -0.80
CA ALA A 116 3.18 -10.59 -0.56
C ALA A 116 3.20 -12.14 -0.51
N PHE A 117 2.05 -12.77 -0.34
CA PHE A 117 1.92 -14.23 -0.30
C PHE A 117 1.74 -14.87 -1.68
N SER A 118 1.62 -14.07 -2.74
CA SER A 118 1.43 -14.55 -4.11
C SER A 118 2.60 -15.39 -4.61
N LYS A 119 3.83 -15.11 -4.14
CA LYS A 119 5.05 -15.82 -4.57
C LYS A 119 4.93 -17.34 -4.47
N LYS A 120 4.36 -17.84 -3.39
CA LYS A 120 4.19 -19.29 -3.20
C LYS A 120 3.34 -19.93 -4.30
N LEU A 121 2.31 -19.22 -4.78
CA LEU A 121 1.43 -19.73 -5.84
C LEU A 121 2.08 -19.58 -7.23
N THR A 122 2.84 -18.50 -7.47
CA THR A 122 3.57 -18.35 -8.74
C THR A 122 4.72 -19.36 -8.87
N ASP A 123 5.44 -19.64 -7.77
CA ASP A 123 6.48 -20.68 -7.74
C ASP A 123 5.87 -22.09 -8.00
N ASN A 124 4.64 -22.36 -7.52
CA ASN A 124 3.91 -23.60 -7.81
C ASN A 124 3.49 -23.73 -9.29
N LEU A 125 3.40 -22.61 -10.01
CA LEU A 125 3.10 -22.53 -11.44
C LEU A 125 4.36 -22.48 -12.33
N ASP A 126 5.52 -22.73 -11.75
CA ASP A 126 6.83 -22.62 -12.41
C ASP A 126 7.11 -21.23 -13.00
N GLU A 127 6.53 -20.19 -12.40
CA GLU A 127 6.79 -18.78 -12.75
C GLU A 127 7.56 -18.08 -11.63
N LYS A 128 8.86 -17.86 -11.89
CA LYS A 128 9.77 -17.22 -10.94
C LYS A 128 9.65 -15.70 -11.00
N ILE A 129 8.69 -15.16 -10.27
CA ILE A 129 8.52 -13.72 -10.12
C ILE A 129 9.30 -13.26 -8.87
N PRO A 130 10.19 -12.24 -8.97
CA PRO A 130 11.05 -11.81 -7.87
C PRO A 130 10.30 -10.96 -6.83
N LEU A 131 9.16 -11.49 -6.34
CA LEU A 131 8.34 -10.87 -5.31
C LEU A 131 8.97 -11.09 -3.94
N ASP A 132 9.18 -10.02 -3.21
CA ASP A 132 9.60 -10.01 -1.81
C ASP A 132 8.67 -9.09 -0.99
N THR A 133 8.98 -8.90 0.27
CA THR A 133 8.20 -8.04 1.14
C THR A 133 9.05 -6.98 1.83
N GLU A 134 8.62 -5.73 1.72
CA GLU A 134 9.03 -4.65 2.59
C GLU A 134 8.06 -4.55 3.77
N ARG A 135 8.53 -4.92 4.93
CA ARG A 135 7.74 -4.86 6.16
C ARG A 135 7.56 -3.42 6.61
N GLY A 136 6.34 -3.01 6.84
CA GLY A 136 5.99 -1.68 7.36
C GLY A 136 5.26 -1.78 8.68
N TYR A 137 5.42 -0.75 9.50
CA TYR A 137 4.90 -0.73 10.86
C TYR A 137 3.96 0.45 11.07
N HIS A 138 2.97 0.28 11.94
CA HIS A 138 2.28 1.41 12.50
C HIS A 138 1.92 1.20 13.98
N VAL A 139 1.73 2.32 14.66
CA VAL A 139 1.11 2.42 15.98
C VAL A 139 -0.09 3.37 15.90
N HIS A 140 -1.04 3.21 16.80
CA HIS A 140 -2.25 4.01 16.86
C HIS A 140 -2.39 4.69 18.22
N PHE A 141 -2.65 6.01 18.21
CA PHE A 141 -2.95 6.80 19.41
C PHE A 141 -4.43 7.18 19.33
N LYS A 142 -5.22 6.59 20.22
CA LYS A 142 -6.66 6.79 20.25
C LYS A 142 -7.04 8.23 20.64
N ASP A 143 -8.17 8.69 20.13
CA ASP A 143 -8.80 9.98 20.43
C ASP A 143 -7.87 11.21 20.24
N CYS A 144 -6.79 11.05 19.46
CA CYS A 144 -5.79 12.09 19.15
C CYS A 144 -5.94 12.69 17.76
N ASP A 145 -6.95 12.31 16.95
CA ASP A 145 -7.11 12.77 15.56
C ASP A 145 -7.27 14.30 15.44
N HIS A 146 -7.74 14.96 16.49
CA HIS A 146 -7.86 16.42 16.57
C HIS A 146 -6.51 17.17 16.55
N LEU A 147 -5.39 16.48 16.85
CA LEU A 147 -4.05 17.10 16.86
C LEU A 147 -3.53 17.43 15.48
N LEU A 148 -4.02 16.78 14.41
CA LEU A 148 -3.65 17.09 13.02
C LEU A 148 -4.89 17.26 12.15
N GLN A 149 -4.82 18.20 11.22
CA GLN A 149 -5.90 18.44 10.25
C GLN A 149 -5.76 17.58 8.99
N ARG A 150 -4.55 17.10 8.71
CA ARG A 150 -4.18 16.32 7.52
C ARG A 150 -3.02 15.36 7.79
N PRO A 151 -2.77 14.38 6.89
CA PRO A 151 -1.54 13.60 6.97
C PRO A 151 -0.30 14.48 6.85
N VAL A 152 0.67 14.24 7.72
CA VAL A 152 1.97 14.90 7.72
C VAL A 152 3.06 13.86 7.59
N ILE A 153 3.95 14.04 6.62
CA ILE A 153 5.11 13.17 6.38
C ILE A 153 6.37 13.94 6.77
N PHE A 154 7.15 13.39 7.69
CA PHE A 154 8.46 13.91 8.04
C PHE A 154 9.55 13.15 7.29
N SER A 155 9.97 13.70 6.17
CA SER A 155 10.85 13.03 5.22
C SER A 155 12.22 12.65 5.79
N ASN A 156 12.83 13.50 6.63
CA ASN A 156 14.16 13.24 7.21
C ASN A 156 14.20 12.02 8.14
N ARG A 157 13.07 11.63 8.72
CA ARG A 157 12.99 10.47 9.61
C ARG A 157 12.19 9.30 9.04
N GLY A 158 11.68 9.45 7.81
CA GLY A 158 10.99 8.37 7.11
C GLY A 158 9.70 7.88 7.79
N PHE A 159 8.92 8.79 8.40
CA PHE A 159 7.64 8.45 9.00
C PHE A 159 6.56 9.48 8.67
N GLY A 160 5.33 9.08 8.85
CA GLY A 160 4.17 9.95 8.70
C GLY A 160 3.15 9.73 9.80
N ILE A 161 2.38 10.78 10.09
CA ILE A 161 1.23 10.73 11.00
C ILE A 161 -0.01 11.11 10.23
N THR A 162 -1.07 10.34 10.40
CA THR A 162 -2.34 10.54 9.70
C THR A 162 -3.49 10.58 10.68
N PRO A 163 -4.33 11.63 10.67
CA PRO A 163 -5.58 11.65 11.43
C PRO A 163 -6.57 10.66 10.83
N MET A 164 -6.92 9.64 11.61
CA MET A 164 -7.85 8.58 11.27
C MET A 164 -9.20 8.81 11.96
N GLU A 165 -10.20 7.96 11.72
CA GLU A 165 -11.53 8.09 12.32
C GLU A 165 -11.51 7.94 13.86
N GLN A 166 -10.54 7.23 14.41
CA GLN A 166 -10.46 6.88 15.83
C GLN A 166 -9.18 7.37 16.52
N GLY A 167 -8.43 8.30 15.91
CA GLY A 167 -7.20 8.82 16.48
C GLY A 167 -6.09 9.06 15.46
N LEU A 168 -4.84 9.08 15.90
CA LEU A 168 -3.67 9.25 15.04
C LEU A 168 -3.02 7.92 14.72
N ARG A 169 -2.75 7.67 13.43
CA ARG A 169 -1.92 6.55 12.98
C ARG A 169 -0.53 7.06 12.63
N VAL A 170 0.48 6.55 13.30
CA VAL A 170 1.89 6.80 13.02
C VAL A 170 2.43 5.62 12.21
N VAL A 171 2.91 5.89 11.00
CA VAL A 171 3.41 4.86 10.08
C VAL A 171 4.85 5.16 9.68
N GLY A 172 5.61 4.14 9.40
CA GLY A 172 6.96 4.34 8.88
C GLY A 172 7.74 3.05 8.81
N THR A 173 9.01 3.23 8.57
CA THR A 173 10.03 2.19 8.47
C THR A 173 9.84 1.24 7.28
N VAL A 174 10.95 0.77 6.77
CA VAL A 174 11.05 -0.34 5.83
C VAL A 174 11.99 -1.36 6.43
N GLU A 175 11.60 -2.63 6.39
CA GLU A 175 12.41 -3.73 6.87
C GLU A 175 12.33 -4.91 5.90
N PHE A 176 13.50 -5.39 5.50
CA PHE A 176 13.64 -6.63 4.75
C PHE A 176 13.80 -7.79 5.74
N GLY A 177 12.70 -8.36 6.18
CA GLY A 177 12.66 -9.39 7.21
C GLY A 177 11.82 -10.61 6.83
N GLY A 178 11.38 -10.69 5.59
CA GLY A 178 10.52 -11.76 5.09
C GLY A 178 9.16 -11.83 5.80
N LEU A 179 8.44 -12.91 5.54
CA LEU A 179 7.06 -13.09 6.00
C LEU A 179 6.92 -13.71 7.40
N LYS A 180 8.00 -14.32 7.93
CA LYS A 180 7.93 -15.17 9.14
C LYS A 180 8.46 -14.51 10.41
N ASN A 181 9.35 -13.53 10.29
CA ASN A 181 9.95 -12.89 11.45
C ASN A 181 8.89 -12.14 12.28
N PRO A 182 8.99 -12.17 13.62
CA PRO A 182 8.05 -11.46 14.48
C PRO A 182 8.17 -9.94 14.31
N LEU A 183 7.19 -9.22 14.84
CA LEU A 183 7.18 -7.76 14.90
C LEU A 183 8.40 -7.25 15.70
N SER A 184 9.10 -6.25 15.17
CA SER A 184 10.25 -5.61 15.81
C SER A 184 9.81 -4.53 16.80
N LYS A 185 9.99 -4.80 18.11
CA LYS A 185 9.68 -3.83 19.17
C LYS A 185 10.52 -2.55 19.11
N SER A 186 11.76 -2.63 18.61
CA SER A 186 12.61 -1.45 18.44
C SER A 186 12.05 -0.49 17.39
N ARG A 187 11.46 -1.00 16.31
CA ARG A 187 10.82 -0.18 15.26
C ARG A 187 9.54 0.47 15.78
N ILE A 188 8.75 -0.25 16.56
CA ILE A 188 7.58 0.32 17.24
C ILE A 188 8.00 1.46 18.17
N LYS A 189 9.00 1.23 19.03
CA LYS A 189 9.54 2.28 19.91
C LYS A 189 10.03 3.51 19.14
N ASN A 190 10.67 3.30 17.98
CA ASN A 190 11.11 4.39 17.13
C ASN A 190 9.92 5.22 16.58
N LEU A 191 8.81 4.59 16.16
CA LEU A 191 7.60 5.29 15.72
C LEU A 191 6.99 6.11 16.85
N ILE A 192 6.89 5.56 18.06
CA ILE A 192 6.38 6.26 19.25
C ILE A 192 7.25 7.50 19.54
N ASN A 193 8.58 7.32 19.58
CA ASN A 193 9.51 8.41 19.82
C ASN A 193 9.42 9.52 18.76
N ASN A 194 9.23 9.14 17.50
CA ASN A 194 9.06 10.08 16.39
C ASN A 194 7.73 10.84 16.49
N ALA A 195 6.65 10.19 16.90
CA ALA A 195 5.38 10.86 17.15
C ALA A 195 5.49 11.89 18.28
N LYS A 196 6.10 11.50 19.42
CA LYS A 196 6.36 12.41 20.56
C LYS A 196 7.33 13.54 20.21
N TYR A 197 8.30 13.29 19.34
CA TYR A 197 9.18 14.34 18.80
C TYR A 197 8.39 15.39 18.02
N MET A 198 7.43 14.95 17.18
CA MET A 198 6.65 15.85 16.34
C MET A 198 5.54 16.58 17.11
N LEU A 199 4.82 15.91 17.98
CA LEU A 199 3.59 16.42 18.59
C LEU A 199 3.70 16.70 20.09
N GLY A 200 4.77 16.25 20.76
CA GLY A 200 4.90 16.37 22.22
C GLY A 200 4.32 15.16 22.93
N ASP A 201 3.73 15.41 24.10
CA ASP A 201 3.17 14.34 24.92
C ASP A 201 1.93 13.74 24.24
N LEU A 202 1.95 12.43 24.16
CA LEU A 202 0.86 11.62 23.62
C LEU A 202 0.49 10.56 24.67
N PRO A 203 -0.76 10.13 24.73
CA PRO A 203 -1.16 9.01 25.59
C PRO A 203 -0.43 7.73 25.22
N ASP A 204 -0.70 6.65 25.93
CA ASP A 204 -0.21 5.34 25.55
C ASP A 204 -0.82 4.94 24.20
N HIS A 205 0.02 4.32 23.35
CA HIS A 205 -0.45 3.79 22.09
C HIS A 205 -1.25 2.51 22.30
N GLU A 206 -2.20 2.27 21.42
CA GLU A 206 -2.98 1.03 21.42
C GLU A 206 -2.33 0.02 20.46
N ASP A 207 -2.82 -0.13 19.28
CA ASP A 207 -2.44 -1.17 18.33
C ASP A 207 -1.00 -1.04 17.80
N GLU A 208 -0.25 -2.12 17.88
CA GLU A 208 1.00 -2.31 17.15
C GLU A 208 0.76 -3.21 15.94
N TRP A 209 1.08 -2.75 14.77
CA TRP A 209 0.80 -3.50 13.55
C TRP A 209 2.03 -3.64 12.65
N LEU A 210 2.12 -4.82 12.04
CA LEU A 210 3.10 -5.17 11.02
C LEU A 210 2.38 -5.55 9.74
N GLY A 211 2.76 -4.93 8.62
CA GLY A 211 2.25 -5.23 7.30
C GLY A 211 3.35 -5.63 6.31
N PHE A 212 2.95 -6.41 5.33
CA PHE A 212 3.82 -6.96 4.31
C PHE A 212 3.52 -6.30 2.96
N ARG A 213 4.33 -5.30 2.57
CA ARG A 213 4.18 -4.67 1.25
C ARG A 213 4.70 -5.63 0.20
N PRO A 214 3.90 -5.99 -0.80
CA PRO A 214 4.34 -6.86 -1.90
C PRO A 214 5.23 -6.07 -2.85
N THR A 215 6.53 -6.26 -2.77
CA THR A 215 7.53 -5.45 -3.47
C THR A 215 8.19 -6.25 -4.59
N LEU A 216 8.31 -5.62 -5.75
CA LEU A 216 9.04 -6.09 -6.93
C LEU A 216 10.23 -5.15 -7.20
N PRO A 217 11.32 -5.61 -7.84
CA PRO A 217 12.52 -4.81 -8.03
C PRO A 217 12.31 -3.49 -8.78
N ASP A 218 11.34 -3.45 -9.68
CA ASP A 218 10.97 -2.29 -10.50
C ASP A 218 9.82 -1.46 -9.91
N PHE A 219 9.28 -1.84 -8.76
CA PHE A 219 8.13 -1.21 -8.08
C PHE A 219 6.82 -1.19 -8.88
N LEU A 220 6.75 -1.90 -10.02
CA LEU A 220 5.52 -2.04 -10.80
C LEU A 220 4.78 -3.32 -10.41
N PRO A 221 3.43 -3.30 -10.29
CA PRO A 221 2.67 -4.50 -10.01
C PRO A 221 2.71 -5.50 -11.17
N VAL A 222 2.45 -6.76 -10.89
CA VAL A 222 2.16 -7.77 -11.90
C VAL A 222 0.66 -7.82 -12.11
N MET A 223 0.22 -7.56 -13.35
CA MET A 223 -1.18 -7.60 -13.77
C MET A 223 -1.30 -8.27 -15.14
N GLY A 224 -2.15 -9.27 -15.25
CA GLY A 224 -2.42 -9.95 -16.51
C GLY A 224 -2.34 -11.46 -16.44
N PRO A 225 -2.37 -12.15 -17.58
CA PRO A 225 -2.35 -13.60 -17.62
C PRO A 225 -0.99 -14.16 -17.19
N SER A 226 -1.03 -15.37 -16.64
CA SER A 226 0.14 -16.22 -16.45
C SER A 226 0.78 -16.50 -17.80
N LYS A 227 2.10 -16.64 -17.82
CA LYS A 227 2.86 -17.05 -19.01
C LYS A 227 2.55 -18.48 -19.41
N ASN A 228 2.42 -19.36 -18.43
CA ASN A 228 2.33 -20.80 -18.63
C ASN A 228 0.88 -21.30 -18.65
N HIS A 229 -0.09 -20.55 -18.05
CA HIS A 229 -1.45 -21.04 -17.82
C HIS A 229 -2.50 -20.00 -18.19
N LYS A 230 -3.11 -20.13 -19.36
CA LYS A 230 -4.06 -19.16 -19.95
C LYS A 230 -5.28 -18.82 -19.09
N ASN A 231 -5.63 -19.69 -18.12
CA ASN A 231 -6.77 -19.51 -17.23
C ASN A 231 -6.36 -19.02 -15.83
N VAL A 232 -5.08 -18.66 -15.64
CA VAL A 232 -4.58 -18.01 -14.42
C VAL A 232 -4.18 -16.58 -14.71
N PHE A 233 -4.58 -15.66 -13.84
CA PHE A 233 -4.28 -14.24 -13.93
C PHE A 233 -3.62 -13.76 -12.63
N TYR A 234 -2.85 -12.69 -12.73
CA TYR A 234 -2.13 -12.06 -11.62
C TYR A 234 -2.64 -10.64 -11.36
N CYS A 235 -2.72 -10.27 -10.09
CA CYS A 235 -3.01 -8.90 -9.65
C CYS A 235 -2.36 -8.67 -8.27
N PHE A 236 -1.03 -8.47 -8.24
CA PHE A 236 -0.28 -8.30 -7.00
C PHE A 236 0.99 -7.45 -7.21
N GLY A 237 1.74 -7.19 -6.15
CA GLY A 237 3.02 -6.48 -6.25
C GLY A 237 2.90 -4.96 -6.25
N HIS A 238 1.83 -4.39 -5.73
CA HIS A 238 1.53 -2.95 -5.77
C HIS A 238 2.34 -2.09 -4.80
N HIS A 239 3.29 -2.67 -4.07
CA HIS A 239 4.16 -1.96 -3.13
C HIS A 239 3.38 -1.04 -2.17
N HIS A 240 3.69 0.26 -2.11
CA HIS A 240 2.97 1.24 -1.29
C HIS A 240 1.62 1.68 -1.90
N LEU A 241 1.36 1.37 -3.17
CA LEU A 241 0.27 1.96 -3.93
C LEU A 241 -0.97 1.05 -4.04
N GLY A 242 -0.95 -0.13 -3.40
CA GLY A 242 -2.03 -1.11 -3.53
C GLY A 242 -3.40 -0.57 -3.15
N TRP A 243 -3.48 0.29 -2.14
CA TRP A 243 -4.73 0.95 -1.78
C TRP A 243 -5.26 1.88 -2.89
N THR A 244 -4.38 2.68 -3.48
CA THR A 244 -4.73 3.66 -4.52
C THR A 244 -5.03 2.99 -5.85
N LEU A 245 -4.22 2.00 -6.23
CA LEU A 245 -4.29 1.33 -7.53
C LEU A 245 -5.26 0.13 -7.55
N GLY A 246 -5.69 -0.37 -6.40
CA GLY A 246 -6.54 -1.57 -6.32
C GLY A 246 -7.77 -1.54 -7.21
N PRO A 247 -8.59 -0.47 -7.20
CA PRO A 247 -9.79 -0.39 -8.04
C PRO A 247 -9.50 -0.43 -9.55
N ILE A 248 -8.48 0.31 -10.01
CA ILE A 248 -8.12 0.31 -11.44
C ILE A 248 -7.47 -1.02 -11.84
N SER A 249 -6.65 -1.62 -11.00
CA SER A 249 -6.05 -2.92 -11.25
C SER A 249 -7.13 -4.01 -11.36
N GLY A 250 -8.11 -3.99 -10.47
CA GLY A 250 -9.27 -4.88 -10.55
C GLY A 250 -10.06 -4.70 -11.85
N LYS A 251 -10.31 -3.46 -12.27
CA LYS A 251 -10.98 -3.16 -13.55
C LYS A 251 -10.19 -3.69 -14.74
N ILE A 252 -8.86 -3.48 -14.77
CA ILE A 252 -7.98 -3.94 -15.86
C ILE A 252 -8.02 -5.47 -15.94
N VAL A 253 -7.78 -6.16 -14.82
CA VAL A 253 -7.72 -7.64 -14.83
C VAL A 253 -9.09 -8.25 -15.14
N SER A 254 -10.19 -7.69 -14.64
CA SER A 254 -11.55 -8.16 -15.00
C SER A 254 -11.86 -7.95 -16.50
N GLY A 255 -11.45 -6.82 -17.08
CA GLY A 255 -11.57 -6.58 -18.52
C GLY A 255 -10.78 -7.58 -19.36
N MET A 256 -9.53 -7.89 -18.96
CA MET A 256 -8.74 -8.95 -19.62
C MET A 256 -9.45 -10.31 -19.57
N ILE A 257 -10.02 -10.67 -18.43
CA ILE A 257 -10.77 -11.92 -18.25
C ILE A 257 -12.01 -11.94 -19.15
N ALA A 258 -12.71 -10.81 -19.28
CA ALA A 258 -13.86 -10.64 -20.13
C ALA A 258 -13.51 -10.46 -21.64
N LYS A 259 -12.20 -10.45 -21.98
CA LYS A 259 -11.69 -10.16 -23.33
C LYS A 259 -12.09 -8.78 -23.87
N GLU A 260 -12.24 -7.81 -22.97
CA GLU A 260 -12.45 -6.42 -23.32
C GLU A 260 -11.14 -5.77 -23.78
N ASN A 261 -11.21 -4.93 -24.80
CA ASN A 261 -10.04 -4.16 -25.24
C ASN A 261 -9.71 -3.06 -24.22
N THR A 262 -8.42 -2.90 -23.94
CA THR A 262 -7.91 -1.77 -23.15
C THR A 262 -7.00 -0.92 -24.03
N ASN A 263 -7.11 0.40 -23.88
CA ASN A 263 -6.22 1.36 -24.56
C ASN A 263 -4.89 1.56 -23.78
N LEU A 264 -4.69 0.81 -22.70
CA LEU A 264 -3.48 0.90 -21.87
C LEU A 264 -2.40 -0.04 -22.40
N ASN A 265 -1.17 0.44 -22.45
CA ASN A 265 -0.01 -0.43 -22.63
C ASN A 265 0.25 -1.21 -21.35
N LEU A 266 -0.08 -2.50 -21.34
CA LEU A 266 0.06 -3.37 -20.18
C LEU A 266 1.34 -4.21 -20.19
N ALA A 267 2.17 -4.11 -21.22
CA ALA A 267 3.44 -4.83 -21.29
C ALA A 267 4.38 -4.61 -20.09
N PRO A 268 4.51 -3.39 -19.53
CA PRO A 268 5.31 -3.16 -18.33
C PRO A 268 4.79 -3.87 -17.07
N TYR A 269 3.57 -4.36 -17.08
CA TYR A 269 2.94 -5.04 -15.93
C TYR A 269 2.85 -6.56 -16.10
N SER A 270 3.32 -7.10 -17.22
CA SER A 270 3.33 -8.54 -17.47
C SER A 270 4.30 -9.27 -16.53
N SER A 271 3.95 -10.52 -16.14
CA SER A 271 4.86 -11.40 -15.40
C SER A 271 6.12 -11.75 -16.23
N THR A 272 6.01 -11.72 -17.55
CA THR A 272 7.10 -12.08 -18.48
C THR A 272 8.25 -11.08 -18.51
N ARG A 273 8.10 -9.89 -17.92
CA ARG A 273 9.17 -8.88 -17.86
C ARG A 273 10.36 -9.28 -16.98
N PHE A 274 10.22 -10.34 -16.21
CA PHE A 274 11.27 -10.89 -15.34
C PHE A 274 11.94 -12.14 -15.90
N ASN A 275 11.64 -12.53 -17.13
CA ASN A 275 12.19 -13.72 -17.79
C ASN A 275 13.16 -13.36 -18.91
#